data_16144eeb5318f1ec837135af02df70cf
#
_entry.id   16144eeb5318f1ec837135af02df70cf
#
_cell.length_a   1.000
_cell.length_b   1.000
_cell.length_c   1.000
_cell.angle_alpha   90.00
_cell.angle_beta   90.00
_cell.angle_gamma   90.00
#
_symmetry.space_group_name_H-M   'P 1'
#
loop_
_entity.id
_entity.type
_entity.pdbx_description
1 polymer ?
#
loop_
_entity_poly.entity_id
_entity_poly.type
_entity_poly.pdbx_seq_one_letter_code
_entity_poly.pdbx_strand_id
1 'polypeptide(L)'
;MRKSFASLRYTATHTASMQTTLLKTNAMKSRTLRLADTFFFLLSAATLWAGEGKEFVTVKDGRFYLGEKEYRYVGTNLWYGAILGSEGSGGNRQRLVRELDDLYNVGIDNVRVLIGGDGRDGIPSHIAPKLQTAPGVYNDTILAGLDFLMMELEKRNMRAVLYFNNAWEWSGGYGAYLDWVGYKGEVESSDGSGRKFFELTPVPSIDGWWEYMQYVSNFILNEQAKALAANHVRKMVTRRNRYTGELYKDSKALMAWEIANEPRCFMNDSLHKAKFVEWIDEQSRLIKSLDPNHLVTTGSEGKHGCEDDINLFKAIHTLPAIDYACIHIWPNNWGWIGQFNQNYDADKTIAEDAPDPIVENVQAACDSTIAYINEAHKVLEGHGRPIVLEEFGYPRDRFLFDAGSPTKGRDIYYNYVFSIISSSGKIAGCNFWGWGGRANVKHTIWQRWDDYVCDPAQEEQGLNSVFYADKSTLEIIKKSAQALKKR
;
A
#
# COMPACT_ATOMS: atom_id res chain seq x y z
N MET A 1 69.76 11.87 17.12
CA MET A 1 70.62 12.10 18.30
C MET A 1 69.79 11.75 19.53
N ARG A 2 70.03 10.60 20.14
CA ARG A 2 70.79 10.43 21.40
C ARG A 2 70.16 11.28 22.52
N LYS A 3 69.77 10.81 23.65
CA LYS A 3 70.05 9.72 24.58
C LYS A 3 69.14 9.99 25.78
N SER A 4 68.42 9.10 26.45
CA SER A 4 68.93 8.03 27.36
C SER A 4 69.04 8.47 28.82
N PHE A 5 68.67 7.56 29.67
CA PHE A 5 68.95 7.25 31.08
C PHE A 5 67.92 7.74 32.10
N ALA A 6 67.32 6.93 32.83
CA ALA A 6 67.58 5.76 33.66
C ALA A 6 67.53 6.11 35.16
N SER A 7 66.72 5.40 35.87
CA SER A 7 66.91 4.63 37.08
C SER A 7 67.02 5.33 38.44
N LEU A 8 66.37 4.84 39.42
CA LEU A 8 66.73 4.08 40.64
C LEU A 8 65.65 4.26 41.74
N ARG A 9 65.00 3.19 42.06
CA ARG A 9 65.16 2.28 43.22
C ARG A 9 64.64 2.79 44.59
N TYR A 10 63.75 1.94 45.11
CA TYR A 10 63.73 1.18 46.38
C TYR A 10 63.40 1.97 47.65
N THR A 11 62.46 1.59 48.41
CA THR A 11 62.14 0.62 49.41
C THR A 11 61.15 1.14 50.44
N ALA A 12 60.38 0.25 50.91
CA ALA A 12 59.83 0.02 52.25
C ALA A 12 58.35 0.22 52.39
N THR A 13 57.62 -0.64 52.89
CA THR A 13 57.50 -1.93 53.51
C THR A 13 56.08 -2.02 54.11
N HIS A 14 55.48 -3.19 53.94
CA HIS A 14 54.47 -3.76 54.79
C HIS A 14 53.92 -2.99 55.99
N THR A 15 52.65 -2.62 55.93
CA THR A 15 51.62 -2.82 56.97
C THR A 15 50.31 -2.09 56.56
N ALA A 16 49.55 -2.68 55.68
CA ALA A 16 48.15 -2.31 55.41
C ALA A 16 47.39 -3.42 54.68
N SER A 17 47.49 -4.65 55.19
CA SER A 17 47.01 -5.82 54.44
C SER A 17 45.80 -6.51 55.03
N MET A 18 44.97 -5.91 55.88
CA MET A 18 43.77 -6.61 56.36
C MET A 18 42.44 -5.83 56.36
N GLN A 19 42.46 -4.51 56.19
CA GLN A 19 41.19 -3.74 56.09
C GLN A 19 40.68 -3.49 54.68
N THR A 20 41.53 -3.65 53.67
CA THR A 20 41.15 -3.41 52.26
C THR A 20 40.45 -4.59 51.59
N THR A 21 40.55 -5.82 52.15
CA THR A 21 39.96 -7.02 51.56
C THR A 21 38.46 -7.13 51.89
N LEU A 22 38.01 -6.68 53.08
CA LEU A 22 36.58 -6.68 53.42
C LEU A 22 35.75 -5.59 52.69
N LEU A 23 36.34 -4.45 52.37
CA LEU A 23 35.66 -3.41 51.63
C LEU A 23 35.57 -3.68 50.13
N LYS A 24 36.56 -4.42 49.57
CA LYS A 24 36.51 -4.86 48.14
C LYS A 24 35.50 -5.99 47.88
N THR A 25 35.29 -6.88 48.84
CA THR A 25 34.29 -7.96 48.70
C THR A 25 32.85 -7.42 48.78
N ASN A 26 32.57 -6.44 49.62
CA ASN A 26 31.23 -5.86 49.66
C ASN A 26 30.93 -4.92 48.45
N ALA A 27 31.94 -4.25 47.91
CA ALA A 27 31.78 -3.43 46.69
C ALA A 27 31.61 -4.34 45.44
N MET A 28 32.27 -5.52 45.39
CA MET A 28 32.07 -6.45 44.29
C MET A 28 30.72 -7.17 44.36
N LYS A 29 30.21 -7.55 45.54
CA LYS A 29 28.87 -8.12 45.71
C LYS A 29 27.76 -7.09 45.34
N SER A 30 27.91 -5.85 45.68
CA SER A 30 26.94 -4.78 45.31
C SER A 30 26.97 -4.42 43.82
N ARG A 31 28.14 -4.50 43.17
CA ARG A 31 28.24 -4.30 41.69
C ARG A 31 27.72 -5.50 40.90
N THR A 32 27.92 -6.72 41.38
CA THR A 32 27.39 -7.91 40.71
C THR A 32 25.87 -8.01 40.83
N LEU A 33 25.29 -7.63 42.00
CA LEU A 33 23.82 -7.57 42.11
C LEU A 33 23.21 -6.49 41.22
N ARG A 34 23.82 -5.27 41.16
CA ARG A 34 23.32 -4.20 40.29
C ARG A 34 23.49 -4.49 38.78
N LEU A 35 24.53 -5.21 38.39
CA LEU A 35 24.71 -5.68 37.02
C LEU A 35 23.74 -6.80 36.67
N ALA A 36 23.43 -7.72 37.61
CA ALA A 36 22.44 -8.76 37.39
C ALA A 36 21.02 -8.18 37.26
N ASP A 37 20.63 -7.22 38.11
CA ASP A 37 19.33 -6.54 38.01
C ASP A 37 19.21 -5.70 36.74
N THR A 38 20.28 -5.02 36.32
CA THR A 38 20.29 -4.24 35.05
C THR A 38 20.28 -5.16 33.83
N PHE A 39 20.95 -6.32 33.90
CA PHE A 39 20.91 -7.31 32.82
C PHE A 39 19.57 -8.03 32.75
N PHE A 40 18.92 -8.31 33.90
CA PHE A 40 17.57 -8.89 33.93
C PHE A 40 16.51 -7.90 33.48
N PHE A 41 16.62 -6.59 33.79
CA PHE A 41 15.74 -5.55 33.26
C PHE A 41 15.97 -5.28 31.77
N LEU A 42 17.19 -5.34 31.27
CA LEU A 42 17.51 -5.24 29.84
C LEU A 42 17.11 -6.49 29.07
N LEU A 43 17.23 -7.68 29.64
CA LEU A 43 16.71 -8.90 29.03
C LEU A 43 15.17 -8.94 29.04
N SER A 44 14.51 -8.51 30.11
CA SER A 44 13.05 -8.45 30.18
C SER A 44 12.47 -7.33 29.31
N ALA A 45 13.15 -6.19 29.17
CA ALA A 45 12.79 -5.16 28.23
C ALA A 45 13.05 -5.57 26.77
N ALA A 46 14.14 -6.29 26.50
CA ALA A 46 14.43 -6.83 25.18
C ALA A 46 13.48 -7.96 24.78
N THR A 47 13.03 -8.80 25.72
CA THR A 47 12.02 -9.84 25.46
C THR A 47 10.61 -9.29 25.34
N LEU A 48 10.27 -8.18 26.00
CA LEU A 48 9.00 -7.48 25.80
C LEU A 48 8.96 -6.72 24.46
N TRP A 49 10.10 -6.23 23.97
CA TRP A 49 10.17 -5.59 22.64
C TRP A 49 10.32 -6.61 21.50
N ALA A 50 10.85 -7.79 21.75
CA ALA A 50 11.00 -8.84 20.75
C ALA A 50 9.72 -9.66 20.50
N GLY A 51 8.64 -9.45 21.26
CA GLY A 51 7.38 -10.19 21.15
C GLY A 51 6.36 -9.59 20.16
N GLU A 52 6.26 -8.28 20.07
CA GLU A 52 5.17 -7.62 19.33
C GLU A 52 5.32 -7.65 17.79
N GLY A 53 6.47 -8.02 17.23
CA GLY A 53 6.71 -8.01 15.79
C GLY A 53 6.79 -9.37 15.10
N LYS A 54 6.66 -10.47 15.86
CA LYS A 54 6.93 -11.83 15.34
C LYS A 54 5.69 -12.65 14.96
N GLU A 55 4.51 -12.04 14.98
CA GLU A 55 3.27 -12.74 14.73
C GLU A 55 2.65 -12.34 13.41
N PHE A 56 1.97 -13.30 12.77
CA PHE A 56 1.14 -13.02 11.60
C PHE A 56 -0.14 -12.29 12.03
N VAL A 57 -0.65 -11.43 11.16
CA VAL A 57 -1.98 -10.86 11.34
C VAL A 57 -3.01 -11.96 11.09
N THR A 58 -3.95 -12.11 12.00
CA THR A 58 -5.04 -13.09 11.92
C THR A 58 -6.40 -12.40 11.95
N VAL A 59 -7.44 -13.13 11.51
CA VAL A 59 -8.83 -12.66 11.58
C VAL A 59 -9.59 -13.50 12.59
N LYS A 60 -10.29 -12.83 13.49
CA LYS A 60 -11.22 -13.44 14.44
C LYS A 60 -12.40 -12.51 14.66
N ASP A 61 -13.62 -13.04 14.54
CA ASP A 61 -14.86 -12.32 14.79
C ASP A 61 -14.96 -10.95 14.07
N GLY A 62 -14.52 -10.90 12.81
CA GLY A 62 -14.55 -9.69 11.98
C GLY A 62 -13.52 -8.62 12.35
N ARG A 63 -12.43 -8.99 13.05
CA ARG A 63 -11.36 -8.11 13.48
C ARG A 63 -10.00 -8.71 13.17
N PHE A 64 -8.99 -7.85 13.02
CA PHE A 64 -7.60 -8.29 12.93
C PHE A 64 -6.95 -8.39 14.31
N TYR A 65 -6.03 -9.34 14.44
CA TYR A 65 -5.24 -9.56 15.65
C TYR A 65 -3.76 -9.78 15.32
N LEU A 66 -2.91 -9.33 16.22
CA LEU A 66 -1.50 -9.71 16.34
C LEU A 66 -1.36 -10.40 17.69
N GLY A 67 -1.24 -11.72 17.68
CA GLY A 67 -1.41 -12.52 18.89
C GLY A 67 -2.76 -12.30 19.52
N GLU A 68 -2.78 -11.90 20.79
CA GLU A 68 -4.01 -11.62 21.54
C GLU A 68 -4.50 -10.17 21.40
N LYS A 69 -3.70 -9.27 20.77
CA LYS A 69 -4.02 -7.86 20.69
C LYS A 69 -4.76 -7.54 19.38
N GLU A 70 -5.88 -6.82 19.48
CA GLU A 70 -6.55 -6.29 18.30
C GLU A 70 -5.61 -5.38 17.52
N TYR A 71 -5.50 -5.63 16.21
CA TYR A 71 -4.69 -4.84 15.29
C TYR A 71 -5.59 -3.96 14.44
N ARG A 72 -5.46 -2.65 14.62
CA ARG A 72 -6.11 -1.63 13.80
C ARG A 72 -5.06 -0.64 13.34
N TYR A 73 -5.16 -0.18 12.11
CA TYR A 73 -4.10 0.63 11.53
C TYR A 73 -4.61 1.79 10.67
N VAL A 74 -3.76 2.81 10.57
CA VAL A 74 -3.75 3.79 9.49
C VAL A 74 -2.52 3.50 8.66
N GLY A 75 -2.72 3.21 7.40
CA GLY A 75 -1.68 2.93 6.43
C GLY A 75 -1.75 3.91 5.26
N THR A 76 -0.89 3.68 4.28
CA THR A 76 -0.85 4.46 3.04
C THR A 76 -0.57 3.57 1.83
N ASN A 77 -1.02 4.03 0.66
CA ASN A 77 -0.56 3.47 -0.60
C ASN A 77 0.84 4.00 -0.93
N LEU A 78 1.74 3.06 -1.25
CA LEU A 78 3.11 3.28 -1.71
C LEU A 78 3.37 2.32 -2.87
N TRP A 79 2.48 2.36 -3.89
CA TRP A 79 2.48 1.37 -4.97
C TRP A 79 3.85 1.24 -5.66
N TYR A 80 4.58 2.33 -5.79
CA TYR A 80 5.90 2.39 -6.42
C TYR A 80 7.07 1.94 -5.51
N GLY A 81 6.77 1.43 -4.31
CA GLY A 81 7.78 1.10 -3.29
C GLY A 81 8.85 0.12 -3.75
N ALA A 82 8.51 -0.86 -4.59
CA ALA A 82 9.46 -1.80 -5.17
C ALA A 82 10.42 -1.11 -6.16
N ILE A 83 9.92 -0.19 -6.98
CA ILE A 83 10.73 0.62 -7.90
C ILE A 83 11.66 1.52 -7.10
N LEU A 84 11.13 2.25 -6.12
CA LEU A 84 11.89 3.16 -5.26
C LEU A 84 13.01 2.43 -4.49
N GLY A 85 12.76 1.19 -4.05
CA GLY A 85 13.72 0.33 -3.36
C GLY A 85 14.79 -0.29 -4.26
N SER A 86 14.69 -0.12 -5.58
CA SER A 86 15.64 -0.68 -6.54
C SER A 86 16.95 0.13 -6.63
N GLU A 87 17.98 -0.49 -7.20
CA GLU A 87 19.25 0.19 -7.57
C GLU A 87 19.25 0.62 -9.04
N GLY A 88 18.16 0.38 -9.76
CA GLY A 88 17.99 0.75 -11.15
C GLY A 88 17.36 2.10 -11.36
N SER A 89 17.00 2.37 -12.61
CA SER A 89 16.28 3.58 -12.99
C SER A 89 14.96 3.72 -12.24
N GLY A 90 14.68 4.91 -11.73
CA GLY A 90 13.53 5.19 -10.87
C GLY A 90 13.72 4.80 -9.40
N GLY A 91 14.83 4.12 -9.06
CA GLY A 91 15.15 3.73 -7.69
C GLY A 91 15.89 4.80 -6.90
N ASN A 92 15.61 4.87 -5.61
CA ASN A 92 16.30 5.74 -4.66
C ASN A 92 16.14 5.19 -3.23
N ARG A 93 17.01 4.27 -2.85
CA ARG A 93 16.98 3.62 -1.53
C ARG A 93 17.11 4.60 -0.37
N GLN A 94 17.90 5.69 -0.54
CA GLN A 94 18.04 6.69 0.51
C GLN A 94 16.73 7.45 0.74
N ARG A 95 16.00 7.78 -0.34
CA ARG A 95 14.67 8.35 -0.27
C ARG A 95 13.70 7.37 0.41
N LEU A 96 13.68 6.10 -0.03
CA LEU A 96 12.82 5.08 0.56
C LEU A 96 13.02 4.94 2.07
N VAL A 97 14.27 4.77 2.52
CA VAL A 97 14.58 4.63 3.96
C VAL A 97 14.10 5.84 4.75
N ARG A 98 14.38 7.05 4.25
CA ARG A 98 13.94 8.29 4.90
C ARG A 98 12.42 8.40 4.96
N GLU A 99 11.72 8.06 3.88
CA GLU A 99 10.26 8.13 3.82
C GLU A 99 9.59 7.08 4.70
N LEU A 100 10.17 5.88 4.84
CA LEU A 100 9.70 4.90 5.81
C LEU A 100 9.89 5.38 7.26
N ASP A 101 10.98 6.11 7.55
CA ASP A 101 11.16 6.76 8.86
C ASP A 101 10.11 7.87 9.08
N ASP A 102 9.84 8.69 8.07
CA ASP A 102 8.80 9.72 8.13
C ASP A 102 7.41 9.10 8.39
N LEU A 103 7.05 8.03 7.67
CA LEU A 103 5.79 7.28 7.85
C LEU A 103 5.69 6.68 9.27
N TYR A 104 6.73 6.01 9.72
CA TYR A 104 6.79 5.45 11.07
C TYR A 104 6.59 6.52 12.15
N ASN A 105 7.22 7.68 12.00
CA ASN A 105 7.14 8.81 12.94
C ASN A 105 5.75 9.47 13.01
N VAL A 106 4.97 9.39 11.94
CA VAL A 106 3.55 9.82 11.95
C VAL A 106 2.60 8.70 12.36
N GLY A 107 3.13 7.51 12.67
CA GLY A 107 2.36 6.40 13.21
C GLY A 107 1.80 5.44 12.18
N ILE A 108 2.19 5.57 10.91
CA ILE A 108 1.86 4.63 9.84
C ILE A 108 2.68 3.35 10.03
N ASP A 109 2.02 2.21 10.01
CA ASP A 109 2.64 0.90 10.16
C ASP A 109 2.19 -0.11 9.10
N ASN A 110 1.42 0.35 8.11
CA ASN A 110 0.98 -0.48 7.00
C ASN A 110 1.15 0.28 5.67
N VAL A 111 1.67 -0.40 4.66
CA VAL A 111 1.82 0.13 3.30
C VAL A 111 1.24 -0.84 2.29
N ARG A 112 0.50 -0.34 1.30
CA ARG A 112 -0.04 -1.12 0.19
C ARG A 112 0.83 -0.91 -1.04
N VAL A 113 1.34 -2.01 -1.64
CA VAL A 113 2.43 -1.97 -2.62
C VAL A 113 2.10 -2.84 -3.83
N LEU A 114 2.33 -2.30 -5.04
CA LEU A 114 2.22 -3.05 -6.28
C LEU A 114 3.44 -3.97 -6.45
N ILE A 115 3.18 -5.25 -6.64
CA ILE A 115 4.17 -6.24 -7.05
C ILE A 115 3.90 -6.73 -8.49
N GLY A 116 3.34 -5.86 -9.30
CA GLY A 116 3.07 -5.97 -10.72
C GLY A 116 3.86 -4.94 -11.53
N GLY A 117 3.34 -4.59 -12.66
CA GLY A 117 3.98 -3.70 -13.62
C GLY A 117 4.37 -4.46 -14.86
N ASP A 118 3.35 -4.81 -15.64
CA ASP A 118 3.41 -5.79 -16.72
C ASP A 118 3.34 -5.13 -18.09
N GLY A 119 3.79 -5.85 -19.12
CA GLY A 119 3.65 -5.44 -20.50
C GLY A 119 4.90 -4.82 -21.12
N ARG A 120 4.74 -4.33 -22.33
CA ARG A 120 5.83 -3.71 -23.11
C ARG A 120 6.33 -2.45 -22.42
N ASP A 121 7.64 -2.24 -22.42
CA ASP A 121 8.23 -0.98 -21.99
C ASP A 121 8.05 0.12 -23.05
N GLY A 122 8.09 1.38 -22.61
CA GLY A 122 8.05 2.55 -23.50
C GLY A 122 6.65 3.02 -23.90
N ILE A 123 5.57 2.48 -23.34
CA ILE A 123 4.23 3.05 -23.50
C ILE A 123 4.15 4.32 -22.64
N PRO A 124 3.88 5.50 -23.22
CA PRO A 124 3.70 6.73 -22.45
C PRO A 124 2.62 6.58 -21.38
N SER A 125 2.77 7.27 -20.25
CA SER A 125 1.86 7.25 -19.10
C SER A 125 1.69 5.88 -18.42
N HIS A 126 2.48 4.88 -18.83
CA HIS A 126 2.63 3.65 -18.10
C HIS A 126 3.87 3.71 -17.20
N ILE A 127 3.79 3.02 -16.05
CA ILE A 127 4.94 2.94 -15.15
C ILE A 127 6.17 2.34 -15.84
N ALA A 128 7.32 2.87 -15.53
CA ALA A 128 8.62 2.38 -15.97
C ALA A 128 9.66 2.49 -14.83
N PRO A 129 10.58 1.52 -14.69
CA PRO A 129 10.70 0.30 -15.50
C PRO A 129 9.59 -0.72 -15.18
N LYS A 130 9.28 -1.59 -16.13
CA LYS A 130 8.35 -2.70 -15.92
C LYS A 130 8.97 -3.79 -15.05
N LEU A 131 8.13 -4.41 -14.20
CA LEU A 131 8.52 -5.60 -13.43
C LEU A 131 8.61 -6.84 -14.34
N GLN A 132 7.65 -7.01 -15.24
CA GLN A 132 7.57 -8.13 -16.15
C GLN A 132 7.33 -7.62 -17.58
N THR A 133 8.30 -7.81 -18.49
CA THR A 133 8.25 -7.31 -19.87
C THR A 133 7.70 -8.33 -20.87
N ALA A 134 7.69 -9.59 -20.49
CA ALA A 134 7.06 -10.72 -21.21
C ALA A 134 6.73 -11.79 -20.17
N PRO A 135 5.87 -12.78 -20.49
CA PRO A 135 5.49 -13.83 -19.56
C PRO A 135 6.69 -14.52 -18.93
N GLY A 136 6.84 -14.39 -17.60
CA GLY A 136 7.94 -14.98 -16.84
C GLY A 136 9.30 -14.28 -16.94
N VAL A 137 9.41 -13.17 -17.70
CA VAL A 137 10.64 -12.38 -17.84
C VAL A 137 10.62 -11.20 -16.89
N TYR A 138 11.26 -11.38 -15.74
CA TYR A 138 11.24 -10.41 -14.64
C TYR A 138 12.46 -9.51 -14.62
N ASN A 139 12.25 -8.27 -14.21
CA ASN A 139 13.28 -7.31 -13.89
C ASN A 139 13.85 -7.59 -12.49
N ASP A 140 15.00 -8.23 -12.43
CA ASP A 140 15.67 -8.60 -11.17
C ASP A 140 16.02 -7.39 -10.29
N THR A 141 16.21 -6.21 -10.89
CA THR A 141 16.51 -4.98 -10.15
C THR A 141 15.29 -4.52 -9.34
N ILE A 142 14.09 -4.58 -9.92
CA ILE A 142 12.84 -4.25 -9.20
C ILE A 142 12.54 -5.33 -8.16
N LEU A 143 12.73 -6.61 -8.50
CA LEU A 143 12.59 -7.69 -7.52
C LEU A 143 13.53 -7.52 -6.33
N ALA A 144 14.77 -7.05 -6.56
CA ALA A 144 15.68 -6.68 -5.48
C ALA A 144 15.20 -5.47 -4.69
N GLY A 145 14.57 -4.51 -5.36
CA GLY A 145 13.96 -3.34 -4.72
C GLY A 145 12.81 -3.73 -3.79
N LEU A 146 11.96 -4.67 -4.21
CA LEU A 146 10.91 -5.23 -3.38
C LEU A 146 11.50 -5.96 -2.15
N ASP A 147 12.52 -6.79 -2.35
CA ASP A 147 13.20 -7.47 -1.24
C ASP A 147 13.80 -6.47 -0.24
N PHE A 148 14.38 -5.37 -0.74
CA PHE A 148 14.93 -4.30 0.09
C PHE A 148 13.83 -3.58 0.87
N LEU A 149 12.71 -3.23 0.22
CA LEU A 149 11.55 -2.63 0.89
C LEU A 149 11.04 -3.52 2.03
N MET A 150 10.82 -4.82 1.77
CA MET A 150 10.31 -5.75 2.78
C MET A 150 11.26 -5.87 3.98
N MET A 151 12.58 -5.92 3.75
CA MET A 151 13.58 -5.89 4.81
C MET A 151 13.51 -4.58 5.63
N GLU A 152 13.34 -3.43 4.98
CA GLU A 152 13.26 -2.13 5.66
C GLU A 152 11.94 -1.97 6.45
N LEU A 153 10.84 -2.55 5.98
CA LEU A 153 9.58 -2.63 6.73
C LEU A 153 9.72 -3.48 7.98
N GLU A 154 10.36 -4.65 7.87
CA GLU A 154 10.60 -5.56 9.00
C GLU A 154 11.41 -4.89 10.10
N LYS A 155 12.48 -4.16 9.75
CA LYS A 155 13.29 -3.39 10.69
C LYS A 155 12.49 -2.37 11.52
N ARG A 156 11.41 -1.85 10.97
CA ARG A 156 10.52 -0.87 11.60
C ARG A 156 9.26 -1.46 12.21
N ASN A 157 9.12 -2.78 12.17
CA ASN A 157 7.88 -3.47 12.55
C ASN A 157 6.65 -2.95 11.79
N MET A 158 6.85 -2.54 10.53
CA MET A 158 5.81 -2.16 9.59
C MET A 158 5.38 -3.35 8.75
N ARG A 159 4.20 -3.27 8.15
CA ARG A 159 3.62 -4.33 7.35
C ARG A 159 3.26 -3.85 5.96
N ALA A 160 3.23 -4.79 5.02
CA ALA A 160 2.78 -4.56 3.66
C ALA A 160 1.53 -5.39 3.32
N VAL A 161 0.67 -4.82 2.49
CA VAL A 161 -0.28 -5.53 1.64
C VAL A 161 0.30 -5.50 0.23
N LEU A 162 0.50 -6.67 -0.36
CA LEU A 162 1.13 -6.80 -1.67
C LEU A 162 0.11 -7.25 -2.71
N TYR A 163 -0.16 -6.42 -3.72
CA TYR A 163 -1.10 -6.76 -4.79
C TYR A 163 -0.41 -7.11 -6.10
N PHE A 164 -0.85 -8.22 -6.71
CA PHE A 164 -0.14 -8.85 -7.83
C PHE A 164 -0.36 -8.15 -9.16
N ASN A 165 -1.53 -7.57 -9.36
CA ASN A 165 -2.00 -7.13 -10.67
C ASN A 165 -2.82 -5.83 -10.55
N ASN A 166 -3.29 -5.33 -11.68
CA ASN A 166 -4.14 -4.14 -11.75
C ASN A 166 -5.21 -4.35 -12.82
N ALA A 167 -6.41 -3.86 -12.58
CA ALA A 167 -7.43 -3.82 -13.62
C ALA A 167 -7.14 -2.74 -14.66
N TRP A 168 -6.41 -1.68 -14.26
CA TRP A 168 -6.16 -0.49 -15.07
C TRP A 168 -4.83 -0.56 -15.84
N GLU A 169 -4.77 0.18 -16.95
CA GLU A 169 -3.69 0.11 -17.93
C GLU A 169 -2.35 0.70 -17.47
N TRP A 170 -2.37 1.67 -16.55
CA TRP A 170 -1.16 2.43 -16.17
C TRP A 170 -0.01 1.55 -15.64
N SER A 171 -0.31 0.39 -15.11
CA SER A 171 0.70 -0.61 -14.75
C SER A 171 0.74 -1.82 -15.69
N GLY A 172 0.01 -1.79 -16.80
CA GLY A 172 -0.12 -2.87 -17.77
C GLY A 172 -1.36 -3.73 -17.54
N GLY A 173 -1.56 -4.21 -16.33
CA GLY A 173 -2.78 -4.85 -15.87
C GLY A 173 -3.31 -5.97 -16.74
N TYR A 174 -4.62 -6.14 -16.76
CA TYR A 174 -5.31 -7.18 -17.55
C TYR A 174 -5.02 -7.07 -19.06
N GLY A 175 -4.84 -5.82 -19.53
CA GLY A 175 -4.53 -5.57 -20.94
C GLY A 175 -3.20 -6.20 -21.37
N ALA A 176 -2.19 -6.16 -20.52
CA ALA A 176 -0.90 -6.77 -20.82
C ALA A 176 -0.98 -8.31 -20.96
N TYR A 177 -1.75 -8.96 -20.11
CA TYR A 177 -1.93 -10.42 -20.18
C TYR A 177 -2.70 -10.85 -21.42
N LEU A 178 -3.70 -10.08 -21.84
CA LEU A 178 -4.42 -10.32 -23.10
C LEU A 178 -3.52 -10.08 -24.31
N ASP A 179 -2.70 -9.02 -24.32
CA ASP A 179 -1.72 -8.73 -25.37
C ASP A 179 -0.72 -9.87 -25.51
N TRP A 180 -0.20 -10.39 -24.40
CA TRP A 180 0.77 -11.49 -24.39
C TRP A 180 0.26 -12.80 -24.96
N VAL A 181 -1.02 -13.08 -24.83
CA VAL A 181 -1.65 -14.28 -25.48
C VAL A 181 -2.14 -14.00 -26.90
N GLY A 182 -1.87 -12.79 -27.42
CA GLY A 182 -2.27 -12.40 -28.76
C GLY A 182 -3.77 -12.24 -28.94
N TYR A 183 -4.51 -11.96 -27.87
CA TYR A 183 -5.95 -11.73 -27.94
C TYR A 183 -6.27 -10.49 -28.79
N LYS A 184 -7.12 -10.66 -29.79
CA LYS A 184 -7.60 -9.60 -30.68
C LYS A 184 -9.09 -9.39 -30.43
N GLY A 185 -9.40 -8.51 -29.47
CA GLY A 185 -10.79 -8.17 -29.13
C GLY A 185 -11.34 -7.08 -30.03
N GLU A 186 -12.56 -7.28 -30.52
CA GLU A 186 -13.34 -6.20 -31.11
C GLU A 186 -14.09 -5.45 -30.00
N VAL A 187 -14.05 -4.13 -30.09
CA VAL A 187 -14.76 -3.23 -29.16
C VAL A 187 -15.67 -2.29 -29.96
N GLU A 188 -16.71 -1.79 -29.33
CA GLU A 188 -17.52 -0.72 -29.88
C GLU A 188 -16.77 0.60 -29.71
N SER A 189 -16.64 1.36 -30.79
CA SER A 189 -16.01 2.67 -30.77
C SER A 189 -16.81 3.65 -29.94
N SER A 190 -16.14 4.43 -29.11
CA SER A 190 -16.74 5.49 -28.30
C SER A 190 -17.39 6.60 -29.11
N ASP A 191 -16.90 6.83 -30.34
CA ASP A 191 -17.42 7.83 -31.28
C ASP A 191 -18.65 7.34 -32.10
N GLY A 192 -19.11 6.09 -31.87
CA GLY A 192 -20.23 5.51 -32.59
C GLY A 192 -19.91 5.09 -34.03
N SER A 193 -18.63 5.05 -34.44
CA SER A 193 -18.22 4.63 -35.79
C SER A 193 -18.39 3.13 -36.08
N GLY A 194 -18.81 2.35 -35.07
CA GLY A 194 -19.01 0.91 -35.15
C GLY A 194 -17.96 0.11 -34.38
N ARG A 195 -17.78 -1.16 -34.74
CA ARG A 195 -16.80 -2.03 -34.08
C ARG A 195 -15.43 -1.95 -34.71
N LYS A 196 -14.39 -1.97 -33.89
CA LYS A 196 -12.98 -1.98 -34.30
C LYS A 196 -12.18 -2.96 -33.42
N PHE A 197 -11.04 -3.40 -33.91
CA PHE A 197 -10.08 -4.11 -33.07
C PHE A 197 -9.42 -3.12 -32.10
N PHE A 198 -9.40 -3.48 -30.83
CA PHE A 198 -8.70 -2.67 -29.82
C PHE A 198 -7.20 -2.90 -29.94
N GLU A 199 -6.45 -1.82 -29.94
CA GLU A 199 -4.99 -1.87 -29.80
C GLU A 199 -4.62 -1.24 -28.45
N LEU A 200 -3.79 -1.94 -27.68
CA LEU A 200 -3.25 -1.44 -26.42
C LEU A 200 -2.23 -0.34 -26.75
N THR A 201 -2.75 0.85 -26.96
CA THR A 201 -1.99 2.07 -27.28
C THR A 201 -1.72 2.88 -26.01
N PRO A 202 -0.83 3.91 -26.09
CA PRO A 202 -0.65 4.83 -24.97
C PRO A 202 -1.96 5.50 -24.59
N VAL A 203 -2.23 5.54 -23.32
CA VAL A 203 -3.32 6.17 -22.58
C VAL A 203 -4.60 6.31 -23.41
N PRO A 204 -5.63 5.54 -23.10
CA PRO A 204 -6.92 5.89 -23.62
C PRO A 204 -7.22 7.34 -23.20
N SER A 205 -7.55 8.19 -24.16
CA SER A 205 -8.31 9.39 -23.85
C SER A 205 -9.53 9.00 -23.02
N ILE A 206 -10.19 9.94 -22.35
CA ILE A 206 -11.47 9.66 -21.66
C ILE A 206 -12.41 8.85 -22.55
N ASP A 207 -12.44 9.14 -23.84
CA ASP A 207 -13.20 8.41 -24.85
C ASP A 207 -12.70 6.97 -25.04
N GLY A 208 -11.44 6.69 -24.82
CA GLY A 208 -10.83 5.36 -24.92
C GLY A 208 -11.05 4.45 -23.70
N TRP A 209 -11.48 4.97 -22.55
CA TRP A 209 -11.70 4.17 -21.35
C TRP A 209 -12.81 3.15 -21.52
N TRP A 210 -13.89 3.51 -22.18
CA TRP A 210 -14.97 2.59 -22.51
C TRP A 210 -14.49 1.43 -23.39
N GLU A 211 -13.67 1.73 -24.39
CA GLU A 211 -13.08 0.74 -25.28
C GLU A 211 -12.10 -0.18 -24.52
N TYR A 212 -11.27 0.41 -23.64
CA TYR A 212 -10.38 -0.35 -22.77
C TYR A 212 -11.17 -1.30 -21.87
N MET A 213 -12.22 -0.84 -21.19
CA MET A 213 -13.04 -1.66 -20.31
C MET A 213 -13.68 -2.84 -21.06
N GLN A 214 -14.19 -2.61 -22.27
CA GLN A 214 -14.70 -3.69 -23.11
C GLN A 214 -13.61 -4.72 -23.47
N TYR A 215 -12.41 -4.25 -23.81
CA TYR A 215 -11.29 -5.13 -24.13
C TYR A 215 -10.89 -5.98 -22.92
N VAL A 216 -10.65 -5.35 -21.78
CA VAL A 216 -10.14 -6.05 -20.60
C VAL A 216 -11.18 -6.88 -19.87
N SER A 217 -12.48 -6.68 -20.12
CA SER A 217 -13.53 -7.59 -19.62
C SER A 217 -13.30 -9.05 -20.06
N ASN A 218 -12.63 -9.24 -21.19
CA ASN A 218 -12.29 -10.57 -21.71
C ASN A 218 -11.16 -11.27 -20.95
N PHE A 219 -10.46 -10.59 -20.04
CA PHE A 219 -9.40 -11.22 -19.24
C PHE A 219 -9.93 -12.39 -18.41
N ILE A 220 -11.04 -12.22 -17.71
CA ILE A 220 -11.65 -13.27 -16.89
C ILE A 220 -12.26 -14.41 -17.71
N LEU A 221 -12.48 -14.20 -19.01
CA LEU A 221 -12.95 -15.21 -19.95
C LEU A 221 -11.80 -15.94 -20.65
N ASN A 222 -10.57 -15.43 -20.56
CA ASN A 222 -9.42 -15.97 -21.28
C ASN A 222 -8.55 -16.84 -20.38
N GLU A 223 -8.68 -18.18 -20.54
CA GLU A 223 -7.95 -19.14 -19.69
C GLU A 223 -6.43 -19.02 -19.82
N GLN A 224 -5.90 -18.64 -21.00
CA GLN A 224 -4.45 -18.47 -21.19
C GLN A 224 -3.94 -17.23 -20.46
N ALA A 225 -4.66 -16.12 -20.53
CA ALA A 225 -4.31 -14.88 -19.81
C ALA A 225 -4.38 -15.09 -18.29
N LYS A 226 -5.44 -15.75 -17.78
CA LYS A 226 -5.56 -16.14 -16.36
C LYS A 226 -4.41 -17.05 -15.92
N ALA A 227 -4.00 -18.01 -16.75
CA ALA A 227 -2.87 -18.89 -16.43
C ALA A 227 -1.54 -18.14 -16.30
N LEU A 228 -1.30 -17.12 -17.14
CA LEU A 228 -0.11 -16.25 -17.01
C LEU A 228 -0.14 -15.46 -15.70
N ALA A 229 -1.28 -14.88 -15.32
CA ALA A 229 -1.46 -14.20 -14.05
C ALA A 229 -1.24 -15.14 -12.86
N ALA A 230 -1.77 -16.37 -12.92
CA ALA A 230 -1.55 -17.38 -11.90
C ALA A 230 -0.06 -17.78 -11.77
N ASN A 231 0.69 -17.79 -12.87
CA ASN A 231 2.15 -18.04 -12.85
C ASN A 231 2.90 -16.89 -12.16
N HIS A 232 2.46 -15.65 -12.35
CA HIS A 232 3.00 -14.50 -11.62
C HIS A 232 2.74 -14.63 -10.12
N VAL A 233 1.51 -14.98 -9.69
CA VAL A 233 1.18 -15.26 -8.29
C VAL A 233 2.12 -16.33 -7.72
N ARG A 234 2.30 -17.48 -8.40
CA ARG A 234 3.23 -18.55 -7.96
C ARG A 234 4.64 -18.03 -7.77
N LYS A 235 5.14 -17.25 -8.72
CA LYS A 235 6.49 -16.67 -8.68
C LYS A 235 6.69 -15.77 -7.46
N MET A 236 5.72 -14.92 -7.17
CA MET A 236 5.85 -13.93 -6.09
C MET A 236 5.63 -14.55 -4.71
N VAL A 237 4.62 -15.40 -4.53
CA VAL A 237 4.33 -16.03 -3.23
C VAL A 237 5.44 -16.98 -2.78
N THR A 238 6.07 -17.69 -3.72
CA THR A 238 7.17 -18.63 -3.39
C THR A 238 8.55 -17.97 -3.36
N ARG A 239 8.61 -16.63 -3.50
CA ARG A 239 9.85 -15.89 -3.52
C ARG A 239 10.60 -15.98 -2.19
N ARG A 240 11.93 -15.99 -2.29
CA ARG A 240 12.85 -15.80 -1.16
C ARG A 240 13.47 -14.41 -1.23
N ASN A 241 13.36 -13.65 -0.15
CA ASN A 241 14.01 -12.34 -0.03
C ASN A 241 15.53 -12.49 -0.05
N ARG A 242 16.20 -11.80 -0.96
CA ARG A 242 17.65 -11.92 -1.15
C ARG A 242 18.49 -11.32 -0.01
N TYR A 243 17.92 -10.39 0.76
CA TYR A 243 18.65 -9.71 1.85
C TYR A 243 18.46 -10.42 3.18
N THR A 244 17.27 -10.93 3.47
CA THR A 244 16.99 -11.65 4.72
C THR A 244 17.16 -13.16 4.59
N GLY A 245 17.08 -13.71 3.39
CA GLY A 245 17.08 -15.14 3.14
C GLY A 245 15.77 -15.84 3.50
N GLU A 246 14.77 -15.12 3.97
CA GLU A 246 13.47 -15.65 4.37
C GLU A 246 12.53 -15.81 3.18
N LEU A 247 11.65 -16.80 3.19
CA LEU A 247 10.57 -16.89 2.21
C LEU A 247 9.52 -15.82 2.51
N TYR A 248 8.89 -15.25 1.49
CA TYR A 248 7.84 -14.24 1.68
C TYR A 248 6.69 -14.76 2.54
N LYS A 249 6.29 -16.01 2.36
CA LYS A 249 5.26 -16.67 3.19
C LYS A 249 5.61 -16.82 4.69
N ASP A 250 6.85 -16.57 5.07
CA ASP A 250 7.31 -16.63 6.46
C ASP A 250 7.57 -15.22 7.03
N SER A 251 7.57 -14.18 6.18
CA SER A 251 7.88 -12.80 6.56
C SER A 251 6.77 -12.16 7.40
N LYS A 252 7.11 -11.66 8.57
CA LYS A 252 6.17 -10.94 9.44
C LYS A 252 5.89 -9.50 8.98
N ALA A 253 6.70 -8.99 8.05
CA ALA A 253 6.45 -7.72 7.40
C ALA A 253 5.34 -7.80 6.32
N LEU A 254 4.91 -8.99 5.94
CA LEU A 254 3.75 -9.18 5.09
C LEU A 254 2.48 -9.36 5.95
N MET A 255 1.45 -8.58 5.67
CA MET A 255 0.13 -8.76 6.27
C MET A 255 -0.77 -9.61 5.36
N ALA A 256 -0.83 -9.25 4.10
CA ALA A 256 -1.76 -9.87 3.17
C ALA A 256 -1.24 -9.88 1.74
N TRP A 257 -1.69 -10.85 1.00
CA TRP A 257 -1.70 -10.89 -0.45
C TRP A 257 -3.02 -10.36 -0.97
N GLU A 258 -2.96 -9.54 -1.99
CA GLU A 258 -4.12 -8.96 -2.63
C GLU A 258 -4.14 -9.36 -4.11
N ILE A 259 -5.28 -9.83 -4.60
CA ILE A 259 -5.39 -10.43 -5.93
C ILE A 259 -5.07 -9.41 -7.03
N ALA A 260 -5.65 -8.21 -6.95
CA ALA A 260 -5.39 -7.15 -7.92
C ALA A 260 -5.79 -5.79 -7.35
N ASN A 261 -5.25 -4.70 -7.91
CA ASN A 261 -5.82 -3.38 -7.72
C ASN A 261 -7.13 -3.28 -8.52
N GLU A 262 -8.21 -2.96 -7.82
CA GLU A 262 -9.53 -2.67 -8.38
C GLU A 262 -10.03 -3.71 -9.40
N PRO A 263 -10.00 -5.02 -9.05
CA PRO A 263 -10.49 -6.04 -9.95
C PRO A 263 -11.97 -5.85 -10.27
N ARG A 264 -12.30 -5.92 -11.55
CA ARG A 264 -13.67 -5.77 -12.08
C ARG A 264 -13.98 -6.80 -13.14
N CYS A 265 -15.27 -7.08 -13.35
CA CYS A 265 -15.71 -7.80 -14.53
C CYS A 265 -15.94 -6.88 -15.74
N PHE A 266 -16.06 -5.57 -15.53
CA PHE A 266 -16.25 -4.52 -16.53
C PHE A 266 -17.52 -4.62 -17.37
N MET A 267 -18.31 -5.67 -17.19
CA MET A 267 -19.57 -5.90 -17.92
C MET A 267 -20.67 -6.29 -16.93
N ASN A 268 -21.83 -5.67 -17.07
CA ASN A 268 -22.95 -5.86 -16.17
C ASN A 268 -23.89 -7.01 -16.63
N ASP A 269 -23.32 -8.12 -17.09
CA ASP A 269 -24.08 -9.31 -17.45
C ASP A 269 -23.75 -10.50 -16.55
N SER A 270 -24.62 -11.51 -16.58
CA SER A 270 -24.52 -12.67 -15.71
C SER A 270 -23.30 -13.54 -15.96
N LEU A 271 -22.81 -13.63 -17.22
CA LEU A 271 -21.66 -14.43 -17.58
C LEU A 271 -20.38 -13.83 -16.96
N HIS A 272 -20.15 -12.52 -17.20
CA HIS A 272 -18.97 -11.85 -16.68
C HIS A 272 -18.97 -11.83 -15.15
N LYS A 273 -20.11 -11.56 -14.52
CA LYS A 273 -20.23 -11.62 -13.05
C LYS A 273 -19.91 -13.00 -12.49
N ALA A 274 -20.44 -14.05 -13.10
CA ALA A 274 -20.16 -15.42 -12.66
C ALA A 274 -18.68 -15.79 -12.83
N LYS A 275 -18.09 -15.46 -13.99
CA LYS A 275 -16.66 -15.70 -14.26
C LYS A 275 -15.74 -14.85 -13.39
N PHE A 276 -16.15 -13.69 -12.99
CA PHE A 276 -15.42 -12.87 -12.03
C PHE A 276 -15.34 -13.52 -10.66
N VAL A 277 -16.47 -13.99 -10.13
CA VAL A 277 -16.51 -14.74 -8.86
C VAL A 277 -15.64 -16.00 -8.93
N GLU A 278 -15.76 -16.77 -10.02
CA GLU A 278 -14.94 -17.96 -10.26
C GLU A 278 -13.43 -17.64 -10.26
N TRP A 279 -13.00 -16.58 -10.96
CA TRP A 279 -11.61 -16.17 -11.02
C TRP A 279 -11.08 -15.70 -9.65
N ILE A 280 -11.85 -14.94 -8.87
CA ILE A 280 -11.48 -14.54 -7.50
C ILE A 280 -11.32 -15.78 -6.60
N ASP A 281 -12.22 -16.76 -6.70
CA ASP A 281 -12.11 -18.01 -5.93
C ASP A 281 -10.86 -18.82 -6.35
N GLU A 282 -10.60 -18.97 -7.64
CA GLU A 282 -9.42 -19.65 -8.16
C GLU A 282 -8.11 -19.01 -7.65
N GLN A 283 -8.00 -17.67 -7.75
CA GLN A 283 -6.79 -16.96 -7.34
C GLN A 283 -6.59 -17.00 -5.82
N SER A 284 -7.64 -16.78 -5.05
CA SER A 284 -7.55 -16.81 -3.58
C SER A 284 -7.17 -18.19 -3.07
N ARG A 285 -7.73 -19.26 -3.62
CA ARG A 285 -7.34 -20.65 -3.28
C ARG A 285 -5.91 -20.97 -3.70
N LEU A 286 -5.47 -20.49 -4.87
CA LEU A 286 -4.08 -20.63 -5.30
C LEU A 286 -3.12 -20.00 -4.29
N ILE A 287 -3.38 -18.76 -3.88
CA ILE A 287 -2.55 -18.06 -2.90
C ILE A 287 -2.51 -18.83 -1.58
N LYS A 288 -3.66 -19.21 -1.04
CA LYS A 288 -3.75 -19.99 0.22
C LYS A 288 -3.06 -21.35 0.14
N SER A 289 -3.04 -21.98 -1.02
CA SER A 289 -2.34 -23.27 -1.21
C SER A 289 -0.81 -23.11 -1.15
N LEU A 290 -0.29 -21.94 -1.47
CA LEU A 290 1.14 -21.62 -1.49
C LEU A 290 1.60 -20.98 -0.17
N ASP A 291 0.71 -20.19 0.44
CA ASP A 291 0.95 -19.45 1.67
C ASP A 291 -0.26 -19.56 2.62
N PRO A 292 -0.23 -20.48 3.58
CA PRO A 292 -1.31 -20.60 4.55
C PRO A 292 -1.23 -19.58 5.70
N ASN A 293 -0.15 -18.79 5.79
CA ASN A 293 0.12 -17.92 6.92
C ASN A 293 -0.49 -16.54 6.80
N HIS A 294 -0.47 -15.99 5.58
CA HIS A 294 -0.91 -14.61 5.35
C HIS A 294 -2.37 -14.51 4.93
N LEU A 295 -2.93 -13.36 5.18
CA LEU A 295 -4.29 -13.02 4.76
C LEU A 295 -4.36 -12.87 3.25
N VAL A 296 -5.57 -13.07 2.71
CA VAL A 296 -5.88 -12.85 1.29
C VAL A 296 -7.09 -11.95 1.16
N THR A 297 -7.00 -10.97 0.27
CA THR A 297 -8.10 -10.07 -0.08
C THR A 297 -8.19 -9.85 -1.58
N THR A 298 -9.23 -9.16 -2.01
CA THR A 298 -9.53 -8.95 -3.43
C THR A 298 -8.85 -7.72 -4.04
N GLY A 299 -8.78 -6.59 -3.30
CA GLY A 299 -8.42 -5.26 -3.81
C GLY A 299 -9.59 -4.50 -4.45
N SER A 300 -10.83 -4.91 -4.17
CA SER A 300 -12.04 -4.35 -4.79
C SER A 300 -12.36 -2.95 -4.28
N GLU A 301 -12.87 -2.09 -5.16
CA GLU A 301 -13.45 -0.78 -4.79
C GLU A 301 -14.73 -0.91 -3.94
N GLY A 302 -15.29 -2.10 -3.83
CA GLY A 302 -16.57 -2.31 -3.19
C GLY A 302 -17.71 -2.48 -4.22
N LYS A 303 -18.90 -1.95 -3.91
CA LYS A 303 -20.04 -2.00 -4.80
C LYS A 303 -19.75 -1.41 -6.18
N HIS A 304 -19.06 -0.26 -6.21
CA HIS A 304 -18.73 0.43 -7.47
C HIS A 304 -17.82 -0.44 -8.37
N GLY A 305 -16.82 -1.11 -7.79
CA GLY A 305 -15.98 -2.08 -8.49
C GLY A 305 -16.68 -3.40 -8.85
N CYS A 306 -17.93 -3.56 -8.44
CA CYS A 306 -18.80 -4.70 -8.74
C CYS A 306 -19.98 -4.32 -9.65
N GLU A 307 -19.78 -3.37 -10.55
CA GLU A 307 -20.83 -2.89 -11.48
C GLU A 307 -22.10 -2.41 -10.75
N ASP A 308 -21.92 -1.71 -9.65
CA ASP A 308 -22.96 -1.26 -8.71
C ASP A 308 -23.84 -2.38 -8.12
N ASP A 309 -23.38 -3.63 -8.20
CA ASP A 309 -24.08 -4.79 -7.64
C ASP A 309 -23.54 -5.17 -6.25
N ILE A 310 -24.25 -4.79 -5.21
CA ILE A 310 -23.86 -5.10 -3.82
C ILE A 310 -23.87 -6.62 -3.52
N ASN A 311 -24.63 -7.42 -4.28
CA ASN A 311 -24.62 -8.87 -4.12
C ASN A 311 -23.37 -9.49 -4.75
N LEU A 312 -22.86 -8.94 -5.84
CA LEU A 312 -21.57 -9.34 -6.39
C LEU A 312 -20.43 -9.01 -5.42
N PHE A 313 -20.45 -7.80 -4.82
CA PHE A 313 -19.53 -7.43 -3.76
C PHE A 313 -19.55 -8.43 -2.60
N LYS A 314 -20.75 -8.80 -2.12
CA LYS A 314 -20.89 -9.82 -1.10
C LYS A 314 -20.31 -11.16 -1.56
N ALA A 315 -20.65 -11.60 -2.77
CA ALA A 315 -20.25 -12.90 -3.28
C ALA A 315 -18.72 -13.08 -3.28
N ILE A 316 -17.96 -12.10 -3.78
CA ILE A 316 -16.50 -12.19 -3.83
C ILE A 316 -15.84 -12.11 -2.44
N HIS A 317 -16.44 -11.39 -1.48
CA HIS A 317 -15.85 -11.22 -0.15
C HIS A 317 -16.30 -12.27 0.88
N THR A 318 -17.25 -13.12 0.52
CA THR A 318 -17.67 -14.27 1.36
C THR A 318 -17.07 -15.60 0.89
N LEU A 319 -16.23 -15.59 -0.15
CA LEU A 319 -15.49 -16.77 -0.60
C LEU A 319 -14.61 -17.34 0.53
N PRO A 320 -14.48 -18.67 0.63
CA PRO A 320 -13.78 -19.31 1.77
C PRO A 320 -12.32 -18.88 1.93
N ALA A 321 -11.62 -18.59 0.83
CA ALA A 321 -10.20 -18.23 0.86
C ALA A 321 -9.94 -16.71 0.94
N ILE A 322 -10.98 -15.88 0.99
CA ILE A 322 -10.87 -14.44 1.24
C ILE A 322 -11.02 -14.18 2.74
N ASP A 323 -10.06 -13.54 3.36
CA ASP A 323 -10.02 -13.32 4.81
C ASP A 323 -10.69 -12.01 5.23
N TYR A 324 -10.61 -10.98 4.41
CA TYR A 324 -11.23 -9.67 4.69
C TYR A 324 -11.74 -9.01 3.41
N ALA A 325 -12.66 -8.09 3.58
CA ALA A 325 -13.20 -7.28 2.50
C ALA A 325 -12.47 -5.94 2.40
N CYS A 326 -12.38 -5.41 1.19
CA CYS A 326 -11.84 -4.09 0.94
C CYS A 326 -12.82 -3.23 0.13
N ILE A 327 -12.72 -1.94 0.35
CA ILE A 327 -13.43 -0.90 -0.39
C ILE A 327 -12.47 0.25 -0.69
N HIS A 328 -12.70 0.94 -1.80
CA HIS A 328 -12.06 2.21 -2.14
C HIS A 328 -13.13 3.29 -2.21
N ILE A 329 -12.76 4.54 -1.96
CA ILE A 329 -13.69 5.67 -2.00
C ILE A 329 -13.02 6.86 -2.67
N TRP A 330 -13.56 7.25 -3.83
CA TRP A 330 -13.05 8.30 -4.67
C TRP A 330 -14.09 9.40 -4.93
N PRO A 331 -14.32 10.34 -3.99
CA PRO A 331 -15.39 11.34 -4.10
C PRO A 331 -15.33 12.18 -5.36
N ASN A 332 -14.13 12.55 -5.81
CA ASN A 332 -13.93 13.31 -7.04
C ASN A 332 -14.27 12.48 -8.27
N ASN A 333 -13.68 11.28 -8.39
CA ASN A 333 -13.84 10.40 -9.54
C ASN A 333 -15.29 9.92 -9.72
N TRP A 334 -16.01 9.77 -8.60
CA TRP A 334 -17.40 9.32 -8.60
C TRP A 334 -18.41 10.47 -8.64
N GLY A 335 -17.95 11.72 -8.83
CA GLY A 335 -18.81 12.90 -8.99
C GLY A 335 -19.52 13.36 -7.71
N TRP A 336 -19.10 12.90 -6.52
CA TRP A 336 -19.75 13.26 -5.26
C TRP A 336 -19.49 14.70 -4.83
N ILE A 337 -18.46 15.34 -5.37
CA ILE A 337 -18.14 16.75 -5.11
C ILE A 337 -18.58 17.69 -6.22
N GLY A 338 -19.47 17.24 -7.10
CA GLY A 338 -19.98 18.00 -8.23
C GLY A 338 -19.39 17.53 -9.57
N GLN A 339 -19.90 18.11 -10.67
CA GLN A 339 -19.46 17.77 -12.04
C GLN A 339 -18.10 18.38 -12.42
N PHE A 340 -17.20 18.56 -11.48
CA PHE A 340 -15.81 18.77 -11.82
C PHE A 340 -15.22 17.43 -12.27
N ASN A 341 -15.83 16.93 -13.35
CA ASN A 341 -15.24 15.85 -14.09
C ASN A 341 -13.82 16.26 -14.43
N GLN A 342 -12.91 15.35 -14.22
CA GLN A 342 -11.53 15.24 -14.67
C GLN A 342 -11.37 15.36 -16.19
N ASN A 343 -12.21 16.10 -16.85
CA ASN A 343 -11.87 16.63 -18.14
C ASN A 343 -10.74 17.60 -17.85
N TYR A 344 -9.54 17.06 -17.88
CA TYR A 344 -8.24 17.67 -17.87
C TYR A 344 -8.17 18.84 -18.86
N ASP A 345 -9.05 19.77 -18.65
CA ASP A 345 -9.04 21.06 -19.29
C ASP A 345 -8.06 21.87 -18.43
N ALA A 346 -6.77 21.70 -18.73
CA ALA A 346 -5.69 22.45 -18.11
C ALA A 346 -5.93 23.99 -18.20
N ASP A 347 -6.90 24.39 -19.01
CA ASP A 347 -7.32 25.78 -19.21
C ASP A 347 -8.47 26.20 -18.26
N LYS A 348 -9.08 25.30 -17.49
CA LYS A 348 -10.08 25.65 -16.46
C LYS A 348 -9.45 26.06 -15.15
N THR A 349 -8.75 27.16 -15.15
CA THR A 349 -8.40 27.84 -13.91
C THR A 349 -9.67 28.34 -13.23
N ILE A 350 -9.92 27.86 -12.01
CA ILE A 350 -10.97 28.43 -11.14
C ILE A 350 -10.57 29.87 -10.88
N ALA A 351 -11.46 30.85 -11.24
CA ALA A 351 -11.19 32.25 -11.01
C ALA A 351 -10.80 32.51 -9.55
N GLU A 352 -9.84 33.40 -9.32
CA GLU A 352 -9.22 33.59 -8.00
C GLU A 352 -10.24 33.96 -6.89
N ASP A 353 -11.29 34.67 -7.27
CA ASP A 353 -12.40 35.10 -6.43
C ASP A 353 -13.58 34.10 -6.37
N ALA A 354 -13.57 33.04 -7.20
CA ALA A 354 -14.62 32.02 -7.17
C ALA A 354 -14.50 31.09 -5.94
N PRO A 355 -15.64 30.61 -5.40
CA PRO A 355 -15.64 29.58 -4.37
C PRO A 355 -14.85 28.35 -4.79
N ASP A 356 -14.14 27.75 -3.83
CA ASP A 356 -13.38 26.53 -4.08
C ASP A 356 -14.31 25.30 -4.02
N PRO A 357 -14.56 24.61 -5.15
CA PRO A 357 -15.49 23.48 -5.17
C PRO A 357 -15.02 22.32 -4.31
N ILE A 358 -13.72 22.15 -4.09
CA ILE A 358 -13.13 21.13 -3.24
C ILE A 358 -13.54 21.36 -1.78
N VAL A 359 -13.55 22.61 -1.32
CA VAL A 359 -13.91 22.99 0.04
C VAL A 359 -15.43 23.04 0.22
N GLU A 360 -16.14 23.64 -0.76
CA GLU A 360 -17.60 23.82 -0.69
C GLU A 360 -18.38 22.50 -0.68
N ASN A 361 -17.91 21.48 -1.42
CA ASN A 361 -18.61 20.20 -1.57
C ASN A 361 -18.10 19.09 -0.62
N VAL A 362 -17.19 19.39 0.30
CA VAL A 362 -16.59 18.37 1.18
C VAL A 362 -17.64 17.67 2.05
N GLN A 363 -18.71 18.35 2.45
CA GLN A 363 -19.77 17.73 3.26
C GLN A 363 -20.52 16.65 2.47
N ALA A 364 -20.82 16.91 1.19
CA ALA A 364 -21.46 15.93 0.31
C ALA A 364 -20.59 14.67 0.15
N ALA A 365 -19.27 14.85 0.02
CA ALA A 365 -18.32 13.72 0.01
C ALA A 365 -18.35 12.93 1.32
N CYS A 366 -18.39 13.61 2.47
CA CYS A 366 -18.49 12.98 3.78
C CYS A 366 -19.77 12.15 3.94
N ASP A 367 -20.92 12.71 3.55
CA ASP A 367 -22.21 12.04 3.65
C ASP A 367 -22.30 10.81 2.73
N SER A 368 -21.78 10.92 1.51
CA SER A 368 -21.69 9.80 0.57
C SER A 368 -20.74 8.70 1.06
N THR A 369 -19.61 9.10 1.65
CA THR A 369 -18.63 8.15 2.22
C THR A 369 -19.23 7.30 3.32
N ILE A 370 -19.93 7.89 4.30
CA ILE A 370 -20.53 7.10 5.38
C ILE A 370 -21.67 6.23 4.88
N ALA A 371 -22.45 6.68 3.88
CA ALA A 371 -23.49 5.87 3.27
C ALA A 371 -22.90 4.63 2.58
N TYR A 372 -21.81 4.80 1.81
CA TYR A 372 -21.10 3.72 1.14
C TYR A 372 -20.52 2.68 2.11
N ILE A 373 -19.86 3.14 3.17
CA ILE A 373 -19.34 2.27 4.25
C ILE A 373 -20.48 1.51 4.92
N ASN A 374 -21.60 2.17 5.20
CA ASN A 374 -22.76 1.53 5.85
C ASN A 374 -23.37 0.43 4.97
N GLU A 375 -23.48 0.64 3.66
CA GLU A 375 -24.00 -0.35 2.71
C GLU A 375 -23.09 -1.58 2.65
N ALA A 376 -21.78 -1.39 2.51
CA ALA A 376 -20.77 -2.46 2.51
C ALA A 376 -20.79 -3.25 3.83
N HIS A 377 -20.83 -2.57 4.96
CA HIS A 377 -20.87 -3.20 6.27
C HIS A 377 -22.17 -4.03 6.45
N LYS A 378 -23.32 -3.47 6.07
CA LYS A 378 -24.62 -4.12 6.21
C LYS A 378 -24.70 -5.45 5.46
N VAL A 379 -24.16 -5.50 4.24
CA VAL A 379 -24.24 -6.72 3.41
C VAL A 379 -23.30 -7.83 3.89
N LEU A 380 -22.23 -7.45 4.62
CA LEU A 380 -21.25 -8.39 5.20
C LEU A 380 -21.51 -8.71 6.68
N GLU A 381 -22.55 -8.14 7.28
CA GLU A 381 -22.90 -8.41 8.68
C GLU A 381 -23.12 -9.91 8.93
N GLY A 382 -22.52 -10.43 9.99
CA GLY A 382 -22.60 -11.85 10.35
C GLY A 382 -21.65 -12.78 9.57
N HIS A 383 -20.92 -12.27 8.57
CA HIS A 383 -19.95 -13.09 7.80
C HIS A 383 -18.55 -13.15 8.43
N GLY A 384 -18.29 -12.40 9.51
CA GLY A 384 -17.00 -12.41 10.23
C GLY A 384 -15.84 -11.86 9.41
N ARG A 385 -16.11 -10.98 8.43
CA ARG A 385 -15.10 -10.37 7.57
C ARG A 385 -14.81 -8.94 8.04
N PRO A 386 -13.56 -8.62 8.44
CA PRO A 386 -13.15 -7.23 8.60
C PRO A 386 -13.32 -6.47 7.27
N ILE A 387 -13.58 -5.18 7.33
CA ILE A 387 -13.58 -4.32 6.14
C ILE A 387 -12.42 -3.34 6.27
N VAL A 388 -11.63 -3.20 5.22
CA VAL A 388 -10.54 -2.23 5.10
C VAL A 388 -10.92 -1.20 4.03
N LEU A 389 -10.74 0.08 4.35
CA LEU A 389 -10.78 1.16 3.37
C LEU A 389 -9.37 1.29 2.77
N GLU A 390 -9.10 0.52 1.70
CA GLU A 390 -7.73 0.38 1.14
C GLU A 390 -7.29 1.55 0.29
N GLU A 391 -8.25 2.31 -0.25
CA GLU A 391 -7.98 3.58 -0.91
C GLU A 391 -9.03 4.60 -0.54
N PHE A 392 -8.60 5.79 -0.26
CA PHE A 392 -9.41 6.99 -0.26
C PHE A 392 -8.49 8.19 -0.50
N GLY A 393 -8.94 9.10 -1.33
CA GLY A 393 -8.21 10.31 -1.65
C GLY A 393 -9.15 11.51 -1.69
N TYR A 394 -8.56 12.69 -1.62
CA TYR A 394 -9.29 13.94 -1.80
C TYR A 394 -8.36 14.96 -2.42
N PRO A 395 -8.78 15.67 -3.48
CA PRO A 395 -7.92 16.61 -4.20
C PRO A 395 -7.41 17.73 -3.30
N ARG A 396 -6.36 18.41 -3.74
CA ARG A 396 -5.94 19.70 -3.17
C ARG A 396 -6.97 20.78 -3.50
N ASP A 397 -7.04 21.79 -2.67
CA ASP A 397 -7.91 22.93 -2.89
C ASP A 397 -7.65 23.50 -4.30
N ARG A 398 -8.74 23.86 -4.99
CA ARG A 398 -8.74 24.40 -6.36
C ARG A 398 -8.12 23.47 -7.42
N PHE A 399 -8.07 22.18 -7.18
CA PHE A 399 -7.39 21.20 -8.03
C PHE A 399 -5.92 21.51 -8.30
N LEU A 400 -5.26 22.17 -7.35
CA LEU A 400 -3.81 22.34 -7.40
C LEU A 400 -3.09 21.01 -7.13
N PHE A 401 -1.85 20.90 -7.58
CA PHE A 401 -1.05 19.68 -7.40
C PHE A 401 0.38 19.93 -6.89
N ASP A 402 0.81 21.18 -6.79
CA ASP A 402 2.12 21.50 -6.23
C ASP A 402 2.22 21.13 -4.76
N ALA A 403 3.33 20.51 -4.35
CA ALA A 403 3.61 20.22 -2.96
C ALA A 403 3.59 21.50 -2.10
N GLY A 404 2.77 21.48 -1.03
CA GLY A 404 2.59 22.64 -0.14
C GLY A 404 1.48 23.61 -0.58
N SER A 405 0.80 23.40 -1.71
CA SER A 405 -0.45 24.11 -1.99
C SER A 405 -1.54 23.75 -0.99
N PRO A 406 -2.58 24.59 -0.81
CA PRO A 406 -3.59 24.39 0.22
C PRO A 406 -4.30 23.03 0.16
N THR A 407 -4.67 22.50 1.33
CA THR A 407 -5.31 21.17 1.51
C THR A 407 -6.50 21.23 2.47
N LYS A 408 -7.18 22.39 2.59
CA LYS A 408 -8.28 22.58 3.55
C LYS A 408 -9.41 21.57 3.36
N GLY A 409 -9.85 21.36 2.11
CA GLY A 409 -10.89 20.38 1.78
C GLY A 409 -10.46 18.96 2.14
N ARG A 410 -9.24 18.57 1.76
CA ARG A 410 -8.64 17.29 2.12
C ARG A 410 -8.56 17.10 3.64
N ASP A 411 -8.12 18.11 4.37
CA ASP A 411 -7.97 18.04 5.83
C ASP A 411 -9.31 17.81 6.52
N ILE A 412 -10.38 18.47 6.07
CA ILE A 412 -11.75 18.22 6.56
C ILE A 412 -12.17 16.78 6.26
N TYR A 413 -12.02 16.34 5.02
CA TYR A 413 -12.40 15.00 4.57
C TYR A 413 -11.63 13.91 5.31
N TYR A 414 -10.31 14.01 5.40
CA TYR A 414 -9.47 13.03 6.11
C TYR A 414 -9.83 12.94 7.59
N ASN A 415 -10.01 14.08 8.25
CA ASN A 415 -10.43 14.10 9.65
C ASN A 415 -11.78 13.39 9.84
N TYR A 416 -12.72 13.57 8.92
CA TYR A 416 -14.02 12.90 8.94
C TYR A 416 -13.87 11.38 8.75
N VAL A 417 -13.15 10.93 7.71
CA VAL A 417 -12.93 9.51 7.43
C VAL A 417 -12.25 8.82 8.63
N PHE A 418 -11.20 9.41 9.17
CA PHE A 418 -10.53 8.83 10.35
C PHE A 418 -11.43 8.82 11.59
N SER A 419 -12.35 9.77 11.73
CA SER A 419 -13.33 9.74 12.82
C SER A 419 -14.26 8.55 12.70
N ILE A 420 -14.72 8.21 11.49
CA ILE A 420 -15.53 7.01 11.23
C ILE A 420 -14.74 5.75 11.59
N ILE A 421 -13.50 5.64 11.10
CA ILE A 421 -12.63 4.48 11.36
C ILE A 421 -12.43 4.29 12.85
N SER A 422 -12.18 5.37 13.61
CA SER A 422 -11.93 5.28 15.04
C SER A 422 -13.19 4.98 15.85
N SER A 423 -14.37 5.46 15.46
CA SER A 423 -15.59 5.44 16.30
C SER A 423 -16.59 4.36 15.93
N SER A 424 -16.75 4.02 14.64
CA SER A 424 -17.86 3.18 14.18
C SER A 424 -17.68 1.69 14.41
N GLY A 425 -16.43 1.21 14.51
CA GLY A 425 -16.11 -0.24 14.54
C GLY A 425 -16.37 -0.97 13.22
N LYS A 426 -16.79 -0.27 12.16
CA LYS A 426 -17.14 -0.86 10.85
C LYS A 426 -15.94 -1.07 9.95
N ILE A 427 -14.88 -0.31 10.16
CA ILE A 427 -13.64 -0.34 9.38
C ILE A 427 -12.50 -0.78 10.30
N ALA A 428 -11.80 -1.84 9.93
CA ALA A 428 -10.73 -2.43 10.71
C ALA A 428 -9.36 -1.76 10.48
N GLY A 429 -9.16 -1.15 9.32
CA GLY A 429 -7.95 -0.43 8.95
C GLY A 429 -8.16 0.40 7.69
N CYS A 430 -7.22 1.26 7.38
CA CYS A 430 -7.28 2.02 6.14
C CYS A 430 -5.89 2.34 5.57
N ASN A 431 -5.84 2.58 4.25
CA ASN A 431 -4.68 3.10 3.55
C ASN A 431 -5.12 4.29 2.71
N PHE A 432 -4.69 5.50 3.08
CA PHE A 432 -5.00 6.66 2.25
C PHE A 432 -4.22 6.63 0.92
N TRP A 433 -4.79 7.19 -0.11
CA TRP A 433 -4.12 7.43 -1.37
C TRP A 433 -3.61 8.86 -1.42
N GLY A 434 -2.31 9.09 -1.44
CA GLY A 434 -1.31 8.09 -1.12
C GLY A 434 -0.03 8.84 -0.80
N TRP A 435 1.06 8.16 -0.60
CA TRP A 435 2.29 8.78 -0.15
C TRP A 435 3.06 9.43 -1.30
N GLY A 436 3.10 10.76 -1.36
CA GLY A 436 3.99 11.53 -2.24
C GLY A 436 5.34 11.81 -1.59
N GLY A 437 5.35 11.82 -0.25
CA GLY A 437 6.55 11.90 0.56
C GLY A 437 7.43 13.11 0.26
N ARG A 438 8.67 12.83 -0.11
CA ARG A 438 9.69 13.82 -0.44
C ARG A 438 10.02 13.87 -1.92
N ALA A 439 9.10 13.38 -2.76
CA ALA A 439 9.27 13.44 -4.21
C ALA A 439 9.45 14.86 -4.71
N ASN A 440 10.31 15.02 -5.71
CA ASN A 440 10.45 16.25 -6.48
C ASN A 440 9.63 16.11 -7.77
N VAL A 441 8.40 16.62 -7.74
CA VAL A 441 7.52 16.64 -8.90
C VAL A 441 8.06 17.66 -9.91
N LYS A 442 8.31 17.22 -11.15
CA LYS A 442 8.84 18.07 -12.21
C LYS A 442 7.81 18.41 -13.27
N HIS A 443 6.90 17.48 -13.53
CA HIS A 443 5.88 17.62 -14.58
C HIS A 443 4.51 17.26 -14.00
N THR A 444 3.48 17.91 -14.52
CA THR A 444 2.08 17.64 -14.12
C THR A 444 1.68 16.20 -14.41
N ILE A 445 2.01 15.71 -15.59
CA ILE A 445 1.88 14.28 -15.95
C ILE A 445 3.27 13.68 -15.90
N TRP A 446 3.39 12.53 -15.22
CA TRP A 446 4.67 11.86 -15.03
C TRP A 446 5.38 11.61 -16.35
N GLN A 447 6.65 11.95 -16.37
CA GLN A 447 7.56 11.64 -17.47
C GLN A 447 8.64 10.67 -17.02
N ARG A 448 9.11 9.87 -17.94
CA ARG A 448 10.12 8.85 -17.66
C ARG A 448 11.30 9.43 -16.90
N TRP A 449 11.55 8.89 -15.73
CA TRP A 449 12.59 9.24 -14.75
C TRP A 449 12.28 10.44 -13.86
N ASP A 450 11.04 10.93 -13.86
CA ASP A 450 10.58 11.74 -12.74
C ASP A 450 10.49 10.89 -11.47
N ASP A 451 10.56 11.54 -10.32
CA ASP A 451 10.22 10.88 -9.07
C ASP A 451 8.77 10.41 -9.11
N TYR A 452 8.53 9.18 -8.66
CA TYR A 452 7.17 8.74 -8.42
C TYR A 452 6.59 9.39 -7.17
N VAL A 453 5.33 9.80 -7.29
CA VAL A 453 4.39 10.09 -6.22
C VAL A 453 3.31 9.01 -6.22
N CYS A 454 2.26 9.13 -5.40
CA CYS A 454 1.25 8.10 -5.38
C CYS A 454 0.23 8.22 -6.52
N ASP A 455 0.04 9.41 -7.09
CA ASP A 455 -0.83 9.56 -8.26
C ASP A 455 -0.23 8.74 -9.42
N PRO A 456 -1.05 7.92 -10.12
CA PRO A 456 -0.59 7.12 -11.25
C PRO A 456 0.02 7.96 -12.37
N ALA A 457 0.82 7.33 -13.22
CA ALA A 457 1.62 8.04 -14.21
C ALA A 457 0.79 8.84 -15.25
N GLN A 458 -0.48 8.50 -15.46
CA GLN A 458 -1.39 9.18 -16.35
C GLN A 458 -2.20 10.31 -15.69
N GLU A 459 -2.10 10.46 -14.37
CA GLU A 459 -2.82 11.48 -13.60
C GLU A 459 -1.92 12.66 -13.23
N GLU A 460 -2.53 13.78 -12.79
CA GLU A 460 -1.78 14.94 -12.32
C GLU A 460 -1.02 14.61 -11.04
N GLN A 461 0.29 14.70 -11.17
CA GLN A 461 1.24 14.31 -10.12
C GLN A 461 1.20 15.28 -8.94
N GLY A 462 0.57 14.87 -7.85
CA GLY A 462 0.43 15.63 -6.62
C GLY A 462 -1.02 16.01 -6.29
N LEU A 463 -2.00 15.73 -7.17
CA LEU A 463 -3.40 16.07 -6.92
C LEU A 463 -3.93 15.40 -5.65
N ASN A 464 -3.73 14.09 -5.49
CA ASN A 464 -4.16 13.32 -4.33
C ASN A 464 -3.01 12.97 -3.36
N SER A 465 -1.77 12.99 -3.84
CA SER A 465 -0.60 12.62 -3.04
C SER A 465 -0.40 13.52 -1.83
N VAL A 466 -0.06 12.88 -0.70
CA VAL A 466 0.30 13.56 0.56
C VAL A 466 1.81 13.71 0.63
N PHE A 467 2.28 14.94 0.58
CA PHE A 467 3.70 15.26 0.68
C PHE A 467 4.13 15.53 2.13
N TYR A 468 5.42 15.41 2.37
CA TYR A 468 6.01 15.82 3.66
C TYR A 468 5.82 17.32 3.95
N ALA A 469 5.53 18.12 2.94
CA ALA A 469 5.18 19.54 3.05
C ALA A 469 3.77 19.77 3.61
N ASP A 470 2.85 18.82 3.47
CA ASP A 470 1.43 18.94 3.87
C ASP A 470 1.25 18.76 5.39
N LYS A 471 1.74 19.72 6.17
CA LYS A 471 1.87 19.60 7.62
C LYS A 471 0.53 19.43 8.35
N SER A 472 -0.52 20.09 7.88
CA SER A 472 -1.88 19.96 8.46
C SER A 472 -2.44 18.55 8.25
N THR A 473 -2.35 18.03 7.03
CA THR A 473 -2.77 16.66 6.70
C THR A 473 -1.99 15.63 7.51
N LEU A 474 -0.65 15.77 7.59
CA LEU A 474 0.21 14.87 8.38
C LEU A 474 -0.13 14.88 9.87
N GLU A 475 -0.49 16.02 10.44
CA GLU A 475 -0.89 16.12 11.85
C GLU A 475 -2.23 15.39 12.09
N ILE A 476 -3.19 15.48 11.16
CA ILE A 476 -4.45 14.74 11.21
C ILE A 476 -4.18 13.23 11.16
N ILE A 477 -3.36 12.77 10.21
CA ILE A 477 -2.96 11.37 10.08
C ILE A 477 -2.32 10.87 11.38
N LYS A 478 -1.36 11.63 11.92
CA LYS A 478 -0.65 11.28 13.16
C LYS A 478 -1.58 11.14 14.36
N LYS A 479 -2.49 12.09 14.57
CA LYS A 479 -3.48 12.04 15.66
C LYS A 479 -4.37 10.81 15.54
N SER A 480 -4.79 10.50 14.32
CA SER A 480 -5.68 9.37 14.04
C SER A 480 -4.99 8.03 14.25
N ALA A 481 -3.77 7.87 13.76
CA ALA A 481 -2.96 6.67 13.99
C ALA A 481 -2.68 6.44 15.49
N GLN A 482 -2.37 7.49 16.23
CA GLN A 482 -2.17 7.41 17.68
C GLN A 482 -3.46 7.06 18.44
N ALA A 483 -4.61 7.54 18.00
CA ALA A 483 -5.90 7.25 18.63
C ALA A 483 -6.28 5.77 18.46
N LEU A 484 -5.98 5.15 17.31
CA LEU A 484 -6.22 3.73 17.07
C LEU A 484 -5.31 2.81 17.90
N LYS A 485 -4.06 3.20 18.11
CA LYS A 485 -3.07 2.41 18.90
C LYS A 485 -3.30 2.45 20.42
N LYS A 486 -4.07 3.41 20.92
CA LYS A 486 -4.38 3.55 22.36
C LYS A 486 -5.58 2.70 22.82
N ARG A 487 -6.32 2.13 21.90
CA ARG A 487 -7.48 1.28 22.17
C ARG A 487 -7.11 -0.18 22.06
#